data_27d2f6418cc232c349692baf6e265e51
#
_entry.id   27d2f6418cc232c349692baf6e265e51
#
_cell.length_a   1.000
_cell.length_b   1.000
_cell.length_c   1.000
_cell.angle_alpha   90.00
_cell.angle_beta   90.00
_cell.angle_gamma   90.00
#
_symmetry.space_group_name_H-M   'P 1'
#
loop_
_entity.id
_entity.type
_entity.pdbx_description
1 polymer ?
#
loop_
_entity_poly.entity_id
_entity_poly.type
_entity_poly.pdbx_seq_one_letter_code
_entity_poly.pdbx_strand_id
1 'polypeptide(L)'
;MRDLKTKAIVLKRTDYGEADRILQLLTPEGKKSVMAKGVRREKSKLAGGIELFSVSEVVIHEGKGELGILTSAKLLEHYDAFVGDLELLELGGRLMRDASRRAEQVDSPEFFNILRQSLQAAQKHAPEGSETRWKELLAAWASMNMLAAAGEEINLKYDVSGERLSQDLRYVWDVESVALAPHDSGRISAEHIKMMRVMASTPLEVALKVSGYGGLMDEISYIVRCAEQAQ
;
A
#
# COMPACT_ATOMS: atom_id res chain seq x y z
N MET A 1 11.17 28.00 10.50
CA MET A 1 11.53 26.67 11.03
C MET A 1 10.36 26.18 11.86
N ARG A 2 9.83 25.02 11.53
CA ARG A 2 8.64 24.46 12.19
C ARG A 2 8.93 23.00 12.55
N ASP A 3 8.50 22.58 13.74
CA ASP A 3 8.51 21.16 14.12
C ASP A 3 7.19 20.53 13.69
N LEU A 4 7.28 19.46 12.89
CA LEU A 4 6.17 18.61 12.51
C LEU A 4 6.19 17.38 13.43
N LYS A 5 5.13 17.22 14.23
CA LYS A 5 4.88 16.00 15.00
C LYS A 5 3.80 15.20 14.30
N THR A 6 4.14 13.98 13.83
CA THR A 6 3.22 13.14 13.06
C THR A 6 3.51 11.66 13.24
N LYS A 7 2.66 10.79 12.67
CA LYS A 7 2.96 9.37 12.50
C LYS A 7 3.70 9.14 11.19
N ALA A 8 4.61 8.18 11.18
CA ALA A 8 5.37 7.84 9.98
C ALA A 8 5.57 6.33 9.84
N ILE A 9 5.58 5.86 8.59
CA ILE A 9 6.08 4.55 8.18
C ILE A 9 7.42 4.78 7.49
N VAL A 10 8.45 4.02 7.86
CA VAL A 10 9.77 4.10 7.23
C VAL A 10 9.76 3.31 5.93
N LEU A 11 9.78 4.00 4.79
CA LEU A 11 9.79 3.38 3.47
C LEU A 11 11.19 2.92 3.04
N LYS A 12 12.23 3.69 3.38
CA LYS A 12 13.62 3.40 3.02
C LYS A 12 14.58 3.97 4.04
N ARG A 13 15.68 3.24 4.26
CA ARG A 13 16.82 3.66 5.06
C ARG A 13 18.08 3.62 4.20
N THR A 14 18.82 4.72 4.19
CA THR A 14 20.10 4.82 3.45
C THR A 14 21.16 5.31 4.42
N ASP A 15 22.24 4.56 4.58
CA ASP A 15 23.36 4.94 5.42
C ASP A 15 24.06 6.17 4.82
N TYR A 16 24.38 7.14 5.67
CA TYR A 16 25.03 8.39 5.29
C TYR A 16 26.16 8.72 6.27
N GLY A 17 27.37 8.92 5.73
CA GLY A 17 28.55 9.11 6.56
C GLY A 17 28.79 7.95 7.53
N GLU A 18 29.44 8.23 8.67
CA GLU A 18 29.83 7.20 9.64
C GLU A 18 28.70 6.75 10.55
N ALA A 19 27.78 7.64 10.93
CA ALA A 19 26.80 7.38 11.98
C ALA A 19 25.36 7.79 11.66
N ASP A 20 25.12 8.44 10.54
CA ASP A 20 23.83 9.00 10.16
C ASP A 20 23.07 8.10 9.20
N ARG A 21 21.77 8.34 9.03
CA ARG A 21 20.93 7.76 7.97
C ARG A 21 20.03 8.82 7.36
N ILE A 22 19.80 8.72 6.06
CA ILE A 22 18.71 9.39 5.39
C ILE A 22 17.54 8.41 5.35
N LEU A 23 16.37 8.87 5.79
CA LEU A 23 15.15 8.11 5.80
C LEU A 23 14.15 8.72 4.83
N GLN A 24 13.44 7.86 4.10
CA GLN A 24 12.21 8.23 3.43
C GLN A 24 11.04 7.77 4.29
N LEU A 25 10.22 8.70 4.70
CA LEU A 25 9.07 8.48 5.57
C LEU A 25 7.79 8.74 4.79
N LEU A 26 6.79 7.88 4.98
CA LEU A 26 5.42 8.14 4.58
C LEU A 26 4.64 8.61 5.79
N THR A 27 4.04 9.78 5.70
CA THR A 27 3.22 10.39 6.76
C THR A 27 1.83 10.73 6.22
N PRO A 28 0.84 11.00 7.07
CA PRO A 28 -0.45 11.54 6.61
C PRO A 28 -0.33 12.88 5.85
N GLU A 29 0.76 13.63 6.07
CA GLU A 29 1.06 14.89 5.39
C GLU A 29 1.93 14.70 4.14
N GLY A 30 2.00 13.47 3.59
CA GLY A 30 2.78 13.13 2.41
C GLY A 30 4.15 12.53 2.74
N LYS A 31 4.94 12.33 1.70
CA LYS A 31 6.30 11.77 1.79
C LYS A 31 7.28 12.81 2.31
N LYS A 32 8.16 12.39 3.23
CA LYS A 32 9.19 13.24 3.83
C LYS A 32 10.56 12.58 3.73
N SER A 33 11.58 13.36 3.39
CA SER A 33 12.98 12.95 3.47
C SER A 33 13.61 13.58 4.71
N VAL A 34 14.24 12.78 5.57
CA VAL A 34 14.81 13.27 6.82
C VAL A 34 16.17 12.68 7.10
N MET A 35 17.05 13.48 7.73
CA MET A 35 18.33 13.06 8.26
C MET A 35 18.17 12.61 9.72
N ALA A 36 18.48 11.36 10.02
CA ALA A 36 18.56 10.82 11.38
C ALA A 36 20.03 10.83 11.84
N LYS A 37 20.43 11.91 12.53
CA LYS A 37 21.82 12.10 12.96
C LYS A 37 22.21 11.17 14.08
N GLY A 38 23.39 10.56 13.96
CA GLY A 38 23.97 9.68 14.97
C GLY A 38 23.17 8.40 15.24
N VAL A 39 22.25 8.04 14.34
CA VAL A 39 21.31 6.93 14.57
C VAL A 39 21.98 5.57 14.59
N ARG A 40 23.16 5.42 13.97
CA ARG A 40 23.95 4.18 13.94
C ARG A 40 24.88 4.03 15.14
N ARG A 41 24.94 5.03 16.04
CA ARG A 41 25.70 4.92 17.28
C ARG A 41 24.96 3.99 18.25
N GLU A 42 25.72 3.21 19.02
CA GLU A 42 25.19 2.18 19.93
C GLU A 42 24.14 2.70 20.93
N LYS A 43 24.30 3.94 21.41
CA LYS A 43 23.37 4.57 22.38
C LYS A 43 22.34 5.49 21.74
N SER A 44 22.04 5.31 20.46
CA SER A 44 21.08 6.16 19.77
C SER A 44 19.65 5.95 20.26
N LYS A 45 19.00 7.03 20.69
CA LYS A 45 17.59 7.03 21.09
C LYS A 45 16.62 6.95 19.90
N LEU A 46 17.11 7.21 18.68
CA LEU A 46 16.28 7.18 17.46
C LEU A 46 16.21 5.77 16.86
N ALA A 47 17.18 4.90 17.14
CA ALA A 47 17.34 3.63 16.44
C ALA A 47 16.09 2.74 16.48
N GLY A 48 15.48 2.57 17.65
CA GLY A 48 14.29 1.73 17.82
C GLY A 48 13.00 2.29 17.18
N GLY A 49 13.00 3.58 16.79
CA GLY A 49 11.82 4.21 16.16
C GLY A 49 11.92 4.35 14.64
N ILE A 50 12.94 3.74 13.99
CA ILE A 50 13.13 3.85 12.53
C ILE A 50 13.23 2.49 11.84
N GLU A 51 12.63 1.47 12.42
CA GLU A 51 12.61 0.15 11.81
C GLU A 51 11.65 0.09 10.62
N LEU A 52 11.98 -0.74 9.63
CA LEU A 52 11.05 -1.05 8.54
C LEU A 52 9.84 -1.82 9.10
N PHE A 53 8.73 -1.80 8.37
CA PHE A 53 7.49 -2.47 8.80
C PHE A 53 7.03 -2.04 10.20
N SER A 54 7.12 -0.74 10.48
CA SER A 54 6.66 -0.17 11.74
C SER A 54 5.98 1.18 11.55
N VAL A 55 5.12 1.54 12.48
CA VAL A 55 4.57 2.89 12.60
C VAL A 55 5.20 3.55 13.81
N SER A 56 5.76 4.74 13.63
CA SER A 56 6.36 5.53 14.71
C SER A 56 5.76 6.92 14.79
N GLU A 57 5.67 7.45 15.99
CA GLU A 57 5.48 8.88 16.22
C GLU A 57 6.83 9.57 16.05
N VAL A 58 6.90 10.52 15.12
CA VAL A 58 8.15 11.24 14.80
C VAL A 58 7.99 12.73 15.02
N VAL A 59 9.12 13.39 15.34
CA VAL A 59 9.24 14.85 15.32
C VAL A 59 10.30 15.21 14.30
N ILE A 60 9.89 15.97 13.28
CA ILE A 60 10.73 16.40 12.17
C ILE A 60 10.91 17.90 12.26
N HIS A 61 12.15 18.36 12.39
CA HIS A 61 12.49 19.76 12.25
C HIS A 61 12.63 20.13 10.78
N GLU A 62 11.66 20.88 10.24
CA GLU A 62 11.65 21.32 8.85
C GLU A 62 12.48 22.60 8.70
N GLY A 63 13.54 22.54 7.87
CA GLY A 63 14.41 23.66 7.51
C GLY A 63 13.93 24.38 6.23
N LYS A 64 14.83 25.13 5.60
CA LYS A 64 14.57 25.78 4.30
C LYS A 64 14.71 24.85 3.09
N GLY A 65 15.26 23.66 3.28
CA GLY A 65 15.47 22.66 2.22
C GLY A 65 14.48 21.50 2.34
N GLU A 66 14.52 20.59 1.37
CA GLU A 66 13.66 19.40 1.31
C GLU A 66 14.03 18.31 2.33
N LEU A 67 15.25 18.35 2.86
CA LEU A 67 15.74 17.39 3.84
C LEU A 67 15.52 17.92 5.27
N GLY A 68 14.55 17.34 5.97
CA GLY A 68 14.30 17.63 7.38
C GLY A 68 15.32 16.95 8.30
N ILE A 69 15.27 17.27 9.59
CA ILE A 69 16.07 16.60 10.64
C ILE A 69 15.10 15.86 11.55
N LEU A 70 15.29 14.55 11.69
CA LEU A 70 14.56 13.73 12.65
C LEU A 70 15.12 13.98 14.06
N THR A 71 14.31 14.56 14.94
CA THR A 71 14.70 14.90 16.31
C THR A 71 14.15 13.92 17.34
N SER A 72 13.05 13.23 17.03
CA SER A 72 12.46 12.17 17.85
C SER A 72 11.82 11.10 16.99
N ALA A 73 11.91 9.84 17.46
CA ALA A 73 11.20 8.72 16.87
C ALA A 73 10.81 7.74 17.98
N LYS A 74 9.51 7.55 18.19
CA LYS A 74 8.96 6.62 19.18
C LYS A 74 8.14 5.56 18.45
N LEU A 75 8.55 4.30 18.57
CA LEU A 75 7.84 3.15 18.03
C LEU A 75 6.43 3.08 18.63
N LEU A 76 5.42 2.97 17.78
CA LEU A 76 4.02 2.77 18.15
C LEU A 76 3.53 1.36 17.82
N GLU A 77 3.82 0.89 16.61
CA GLU A 77 3.39 -0.41 16.08
C GLU A 77 4.57 -1.05 15.36
N HIS A 78 4.81 -2.33 15.59
CA HIS A 78 5.82 -3.11 14.89
C HIS A 78 5.17 -4.38 14.32
N TYR A 79 5.54 -4.75 13.10
CA TYR A 79 4.94 -5.86 12.36
C TYR A 79 6.02 -6.88 12.03
N ASP A 80 6.31 -7.79 12.94
CA ASP A 80 7.37 -8.80 12.85
C ASP A 80 7.03 -9.95 11.89
N ALA A 81 5.75 -10.13 11.52
CA ALA A 81 5.34 -11.09 10.50
C ALA A 81 6.13 -10.96 9.18
N PHE A 82 6.57 -9.75 8.83
CA PHE A 82 7.37 -9.50 7.62
C PHE A 82 8.82 -9.99 7.74
N VAL A 83 9.31 -10.26 8.93
CA VAL A 83 10.70 -10.72 9.15
C VAL A 83 10.80 -12.24 9.06
N GLY A 84 9.73 -12.96 9.39
CA GLY A 84 9.69 -14.42 9.46
C GLY A 84 9.20 -15.13 8.19
N ASP A 85 8.62 -14.40 7.24
CA ASP A 85 7.98 -14.94 6.02
C ASP A 85 8.52 -14.20 4.79
N LEU A 86 9.25 -14.91 3.91
CA LEU A 86 9.86 -14.33 2.71
C LEU A 86 8.82 -13.74 1.75
N GLU A 87 7.68 -14.40 1.58
CA GLU A 87 6.62 -13.93 0.70
C GLU A 87 6.01 -12.62 1.22
N LEU A 88 5.79 -12.52 2.54
CA LEU A 88 5.37 -11.27 3.17
C LEU A 88 6.43 -10.18 3.08
N LEU A 89 7.69 -10.52 3.28
CA LEU A 89 8.79 -9.55 3.14
C LEU A 89 8.83 -8.95 1.72
N GLU A 90 8.70 -9.78 0.69
CA GLU A 90 8.64 -9.34 -0.70
C GLU A 90 7.40 -8.50 -0.99
N LEU A 91 6.23 -8.94 -0.51
CA LEU A 91 4.97 -8.20 -0.63
C LEU A 91 5.07 -6.84 0.05
N GLY A 92 5.50 -6.79 1.31
CA GLY A 92 5.66 -5.54 2.06
C GLY A 92 6.66 -4.60 1.40
N GLY A 93 7.79 -5.12 0.92
CA GLY A 93 8.79 -4.35 0.16
C GLY A 93 8.22 -3.76 -1.13
N ARG A 94 7.37 -4.52 -1.86
CA ARG A 94 6.67 -4.03 -3.05
C ARG A 94 5.69 -2.91 -2.70
N LEU A 95 4.84 -3.10 -1.68
CA LEU A 95 3.87 -2.09 -1.25
C LEU A 95 4.55 -0.79 -0.80
N MET A 96 5.66 -0.88 -0.06
CA MET A 96 6.42 0.31 0.35
C MET A 96 7.03 1.06 -0.83
N ARG A 97 7.55 0.34 -1.84
CA ARG A 97 8.09 0.97 -3.06
C ARG A 97 6.99 1.65 -3.88
N ASP A 98 5.83 1.00 -4.03
CA ASP A 98 4.71 1.56 -4.78
C ASP A 98 4.15 2.81 -4.09
N ALA A 99 3.90 2.74 -2.78
CA ALA A 99 3.51 3.90 -1.99
C ALA A 99 4.53 5.05 -2.07
N SER A 100 5.84 4.73 -2.05
CA SER A 100 6.90 5.73 -2.19
C SER A 100 6.86 6.43 -3.55
N ARG A 101 6.71 5.66 -4.63
CA ARG A 101 6.67 6.17 -6.01
C ARG A 101 5.46 7.08 -6.23
N ARG A 102 4.27 6.65 -5.81
CA ARG A 102 3.03 7.42 -5.99
C ARG A 102 3.00 8.68 -5.12
N ALA A 103 3.50 8.60 -3.90
CA ALA A 103 3.59 9.74 -2.99
C ALA A 103 4.65 10.79 -3.41
N GLU A 104 5.43 10.54 -4.46
CA GLU A 104 6.27 11.55 -5.13
C GLU A 104 5.47 12.39 -6.15
N GLN A 105 4.40 11.82 -6.68
CA GLN A 105 3.60 12.42 -7.75
C GLN A 105 2.35 13.11 -7.20
N VAL A 106 1.76 12.54 -6.15
CA VAL A 106 0.48 13.01 -5.58
C VAL A 106 0.56 13.03 -4.07
N ASP A 107 0.24 14.16 -3.46
CA ASP A 107 0.07 14.28 -2.02
C ASP A 107 -1.32 13.76 -1.62
N SER A 108 -1.35 12.54 -1.08
CA SER A 108 -2.58 11.94 -0.55
C SER A 108 -2.32 11.28 0.81
N PRO A 109 -3.08 11.63 1.85
CA PRO A 109 -2.99 10.98 3.16
C PRO A 109 -3.41 9.50 3.12
N GLU A 110 -4.13 9.10 2.06
CA GLU A 110 -4.61 7.74 1.88
C GLU A 110 -3.47 6.74 1.71
N PHE A 111 -2.34 7.11 1.10
CA PHE A 111 -1.19 6.20 0.98
C PHE A 111 -0.70 5.70 2.33
N PHE A 112 -0.65 6.58 3.35
CA PHE A 112 -0.30 6.18 4.70
C PHE A 112 -1.31 5.20 5.30
N ASN A 113 -2.61 5.48 5.14
CA ASN A 113 -3.69 4.66 5.66
C ASN A 113 -3.73 3.27 5.00
N ILE A 114 -3.57 3.21 3.66
CA ILE A 114 -3.54 1.97 2.90
C ILE A 114 -2.36 1.10 3.34
N LEU A 115 -1.16 1.66 3.39
CA LEU A 115 0.03 0.93 3.79
C LEU A 115 -0.09 0.43 5.24
N ARG A 116 -0.56 1.27 6.17
CA ARG A 116 -0.76 0.87 7.56
C ARG A 116 -1.77 -0.27 7.71
N GLN A 117 -2.93 -0.20 7.03
CA GLN A 117 -3.92 -1.28 7.03
C GLN A 117 -3.34 -2.58 6.47
N SER A 118 -2.53 -2.51 5.42
CA SER A 118 -1.86 -3.67 4.82
C SER A 118 -0.88 -4.32 5.81
N LEU A 119 -0.08 -3.52 6.51
CA LEU A 119 0.85 -4.01 7.54
C LEU A 119 0.10 -4.66 8.72
N GLN A 120 -0.97 -4.04 9.19
CA GLN A 120 -1.81 -4.57 10.27
C GLN A 120 -2.47 -5.90 9.90
N ALA A 121 -3.06 -5.98 8.70
CA ALA A 121 -3.70 -7.18 8.22
C ALA A 121 -2.69 -8.33 8.05
N ALA A 122 -1.51 -8.06 7.49
CA ALA A 122 -0.46 -9.06 7.36
C ALA A 122 -0.02 -9.62 8.72
N GLN A 123 0.19 -8.78 9.72
CA GLN A 123 0.53 -9.21 11.08
C GLN A 123 -0.55 -10.11 11.69
N LYS A 124 -1.81 -9.78 11.45
CA LYS A 124 -2.95 -10.51 12.01
C LYS A 124 -3.19 -11.86 11.34
N HIS A 125 -3.09 -11.90 10.00
CA HIS A 125 -3.44 -13.08 9.21
C HIS A 125 -2.25 -14.00 8.89
N ALA A 126 -1.01 -13.59 9.15
CA ALA A 126 0.18 -14.43 8.92
C ALA A 126 0.07 -15.84 9.54
N PRO A 127 -0.50 -16.03 10.75
CA PRO A 127 -0.66 -17.36 11.34
C PRO A 127 -1.67 -18.25 10.62
N GLU A 128 -2.58 -17.71 9.79
CA GLU A 128 -3.66 -18.48 9.14
C GLU A 128 -3.18 -19.35 7.97
N GLY A 129 -1.92 -19.18 7.54
CA GLY A 129 -1.37 -19.88 6.38
C GLY A 129 -1.89 -19.30 5.05
N SER A 130 -1.59 -20.00 3.94
CA SER A 130 -1.90 -19.52 2.58
C SER A 130 -3.22 -20.06 2.00
N GLU A 131 -3.92 -20.94 2.69
CA GLU A 131 -5.12 -21.62 2.17
C GLU A 131 -6.25 -20.66 1.79
N THR A 132 -6.36 -19.52 2.47
CA THR A 132 -7.43 -18.54 2.25
C THR A 132 -7.12 -17.52 1.16
N ARG A 133 -5.94 -17.55 0.55
CA ARG A 133 -5.47 -16.57 -0.45
C ARG A 133 -5.54 -15.10 0.04
N TRP A 134 -5.46 -14.87 1.34
CA TRP A 134 -5.56 -13.54 1.94
C TRP A 134 -4.42 -12.61 1.53
N LYS A 135 -3.22 -13.13 1.25
CA LYS A 135 -2.08 -12.34 0.77
C LYS A 135 -2.36 -11.74 -0.61
N GLU A 136 -3.02 -12.50 -1.48
CA GLU A 136 -3.42 -12.04 -2.81
C GLU A 136 -4.49 -10.95 -2.72
N LEU A 137 -5.50 -11.15 -1.86
CA LEU A 137 -6.52 -10.14 -1.62
C LEU A 137 -5.91 -8.87 -1.05
N LEU A 138 -5.02 -8.98 -0.05
CA LEU A 138 -4.30 -7.84 0.53
C LEU A 138 -3.53 -7.08 -0.55
N ALA A 139 -2.76 -7.79 -1.39
CA ALA A 139 -2.01 -7.19 -2.48
C ALA A 139 -2.92 -6.43 -3.46
N ALA A 140 -3.98 -7.08 -3.93
CA ALA A 140 -4.92 -6.49 -4.87
C ALA A 140 -5.68 -5.29 -4.26
N TRP A 141 -6.12 -5.40 -2.99
CA TRP A 141 -6.78 -4.31 -2.27
C TRP A 141 -5.86 -3.10 -2.14
N ALA A 142 -4.61 -3.31 -1.72
CA ALA A 142 -3.65 -2.23 -1.55
C ALA A 142 -3.37 -1.51 -2.89
N SER A 143 -3.10 -2.27 -3.96
CA SER A 143 -2.86 -1.73 -5.29
C SER A 143 -4.05 -0.95 -5.84
N MET A 144 -5.27 -1.50 -5.76
CA MET A 144 -6.49 -0.80 -6.20
C MET A 144 -6.70 0.52 -5.46
N ASN A 145 -6.53 0.52 -4.14
CA ASN A 145 -6.73 1.73 -3.35
C ASN A 145 -5.59 2.74 -3.54
N MET A 146 -4.35 2.30 -3.79
CA MET A 146 -3.24 3.19 -4.17
C MET A 146 -3.47 3.83 -5.54
N LEU A 147 -3.99 3.07 -6.52
CA LEU A 147 -4.42 3.61 -7.82
C LEU A 147 -5.49 4.69 -7.63
N ALA A 148 -6.55 4.39 -6.87
CA ALA A 148 -7.62 5.35 -6.59
C ALA A 148 -7.11 6.61 -5.86
N ALA A 149 -6.20 6.46 -4.87
CA ALA A 149 -5.58 7.58 -4.17
C ALA A 149 -4.69 8.45 -5.07
N ALA A 150 -4.19 7.89 -6.18
CA ALA A 150 -3.46 8.60 -7.22
C ALA A 150 -4.37 9.23 -8.30
N GLY A 151 -5.70 9.00 -8.25
CA GLY A 151 -6.64 9.46 -9.28
C GLY A 151 -6.75 8.52 -10.49
N GLU A 152 -6.25 7.32 -10.38
CA GLU A 152 -6.13 6.29 -11.43
C GLU A 152 -7.06 5.10 -11.14
N GLU A 153 -8.23 5.34 -10.57
CA GLU A 153 -9.15 4.29 -10.13
C GLU A 153 -9.64 3.39 -11.28
N ILE A 154 -9.71 2.09 -11.03
CA ILE A 154 -10.31 1.13 -11.97
C ILE A 154 -11.81 1.43 -12.11
N ASN A 155 -12.28 1.64 -13.34
CA ASN A 155 -13.69 1.88 -13.60
C ASN A 155 -14.51 0.59 -13.42
N LEU A 156 -15.28 0.56 -12.35
CA LEU A 156 -16.18 -0.56 -12.01
C LEU A 156 -17.67 -0.22 -12.23
N LYS A 157 -17.97 0.85 -12.98
CA LYS A 157 -19.34 1.31 -13.25
C LYS A 157 -19.75 1.12 -14.70
N TYR A 158 -18.82 1.39 -15.62
CA TYR A 158 -19.08 1.40 -17.06
C TYR A 158 -18.06 0.53 -17.79
N ASP A 159 -18.46 -0.05 -18.90
CA ASP A 159 -17.59 -0.79 -19.81
C ASP A 159 -16.89 0.13 -20.83
N VAL A 160 -16.10 -0.46 -21.74
CA VAL A 160 -15.38 0.26 -22.81
C VAL A 160 -16.28 1.07 -23.73
N SER A 161 -17.57 0.71 -23.86
CA SER A 161 -18.55 1.43 -24.68
C SER A 161 -19.26 2.56 -23.93
N GLY A 162 -19.04 2.67 -22.62
CA GLY A 162 -19.73 3.62 -21.74
C GLY A 162 -21.08 3.12 -21.23
N GLU A 163 -21.42 1.85 -21.48
CA GLU A 163 -22.60 1.21 -20.94
C GLU A 163 -22.38 0.73 -19.51
N ARG A 164 -23.45 0.72 -18.69
CA ARG A 164 -23.35 0.23 -17.31
C ARG A 164 -23.04 -1.26 -17.27
N LEU A 165 -22.10 -1.64 -16.41
CA LEU A 165 -21.78 -3.05 -16.19
C LEU A 165 -23.02 -3.82 -15.70
N SER A 166 -23.38 -4.88 -16.44
CA SER A 166 -24.54 -5.75 -16.18
C SER A 166 -24.11 -7.01 -15.43
N GLN A 167 -24.99 -7.52 -14.57
CA GLN A 167 -24.77 -8.80 -13.89
C GLN A 167 -24.99 -10.01 -14.85
N ASP A 168 -25.66 -9.80 -15.97
CA ASP A 168 -26.02 -10.86 -16.92
C ASP A 168 -24.93 -11.07 -17.98
N LEU A 169 -23.92 -10.19 -18.03
CA LEU A 169 -22.82 -10.25 -18.97
C LEU A 169 -21.54 -10.78 -18.35
N ARG A 170 -20.69 -11.32 -19.20
CA ARG A 170 -19.29 -11.64 -18.92
C ARG A 170 -18.39 -10.61 -19.55
N TYR A 171 -17.21 -10.44 -18.96
CA TYR A 171 -16.24 -9.42 -19.38
C TYR A 171 -14.85 -10.01 -19.51
N VAL A 172 -14.04 -9.36 -20.33
CA VAL A 172 -12.57 -9.46 -20.37
C VAL A 172 -11.99 -8.10 -19.97
N TRP A 173 -10.74 -8.09 -19.54
CA TRP A 173 -10.01 -6.85 -19.32
C TRP A 173 -9.39 -6.40 -20.66
N ASP A 174 -9.77 -5.23 -21.13
CA ASP A 174 -9.17 -4.58 -22.30
C ASP A 174 -7.99 -3.74 -21.84
N VAL A 175 -6.77 -4.14 -22.22
CA VAL A 175 -5.54 -3.51 -21.79
C VAL A 175 -5.34 -2.13 -22.44
N GLU A 176 -5.81 -1.95 -23.69
CA GLU A 176 -5.64 -0.69 -24.40
C GLU A 176 -6.56 0.41 -23.82
N SER A 177 -7.79 0.05 -23.52
CA SER A 177 -8.77 0.98 -22.94
C SER A 177 -8.70 1.06 -21.41
N VAL A 178 -7.92 0.19 -20.75
CA VAL A 178 -7.82 0.04 -19.29
C VAL A 178 -9.21 -0.10 -18.64
N ALA A 179 -10.07 -0.92 -19.24
CA ALA A 179 -11.47 -1.07 -18.86
C ALA A 179 -12.00 -2.48 -19.11
N LEU A 180 -13.20 -2.75 -18.62
CA LEU A 180 -13.92 -4.00 -18.85
C LEU A 180 -14.64 -3.96 -20.20
N ALA A 181 -14.45 -4.99 -21.03
CA ALA A 181 -15.13 -5.16 -22.32
C ALA A 181 -16.08 -6.37 -22.27
N PRO A 182 -17.37 -6.23 -22.71
CA PRO A 182 -18.28 -7.37 -22.78
C PRO A 182 -17.75 -8.45 -23.73
N HIS A 183 -17.81 -9.72 -23.29
CA HIS A 183 -17.35 -10.83 -24.10
C HIS A 183 -18.00 -12.15 -23.66
N ASP A 184 -18.59 -12.91 -24.58
CA ASP A 184 -19.34 -14.13 -24.26
C ASP A 184 -18.52 -15.20 -23.52
N SER A 185 -17.24 -15.35 -23.88
CA SER A 185 -16.30 -16.27 -23.20
C SER A 185 -15.48 -15.58 -22.10
N GLY A 186 -15.88 -14.39 -21.66
CA GLY A 186 -15.18 -13.64 -20.62
C GLY A 186 -15.15 -14.39 -19.28
N ARG A 187 -14.04 -14.29 -18.57
CA ARG A 187 -13.88 -14.90 -17.24
C ARG A 187 -14.37 -14.01 -16.11
N ILE A 188 -14.46 -12.71 -16.35
CA ILE A 188 -14.86 -11.74 -15.33
C ILE A 188 -16.39 -11.73 -15.25
N SER A 189 -16.91 -12.14 -14.10
CA SER A 189 -18.34 -12.19 -13.82
C SER A 189 -18.78 -11.05 -12.91
N ALA A 190 -20.09 -10.93 -12.69
CA ALA A 190 -20.68 -10.00 -11.73
C ALA A 190 -20.08 -10.14 -10.31
N GLU A 191 -19.68 -11.36 -9.90
CA GLU A 191 -19.09 -11.61 -8.58
C GLU A 191 -17.69 -11.00 -8.45
N HIS A 192 -16.87 -11.09 -9.48
CA HIS A 192 -15.58 -10.40 -9.54
C HIS A 192 -15.76 -8.88 -9.40
N ILE A 193 -16.70 -8.30 -10.16
CA ILE A 193 -17.00 -6.86 -10.13
C ILE A 193 -17.53 -6.44 -8.75
N LYS A 194 -18.43 -7.23 -8.15
CA LYS A 194 -18.94 -6.98 -6.79
C LYS A 194 -17.81 -7.02 -5.77
N MET A 195 -16.93 -8.02 -5.84
CA MET A 195 -15.78 -8.12 -4.94
C MET A 195 -14.82 -6.93 -5.09
N MET A 196 -14.48 -6.53 -6.31
CA MET A 196 -13.65 -5.35 -6.54
C MET A 196 -14.32 -4.07 -6.01
N ARG A 197 -15.65 -3.91 -6.14
CA ARG A 197 -16.39 -2.79 -5.53
C ARG A 197 -16.31 -2.79 -4.00
N VAL A 198 -16.40 -3.96 -3.37
CA VAL A 198 -16.19 -4.09 -1.92
C VAL A 198 -14.77 -3.67 -1.56
N MET A 199 -13.76 -4.17 -2.29
CA MET A 199 -12.35 -3.82 -2.06
C MET A 199 -12.09 -2.31 -2.22
N ALA A 200 -12.73 -1.66 -3.19
CA ALA A 200 -12.58 -0.22 -3.44
C ALA A 200 -13.31 0.66 -2.41
N SER A 201 -14.34 0.15 -1.74
CA SER A 201 -15.22 0.97 -0.88
C SER A 201 -15.14 0.64 0.60
N THR A 202 -14.37 -0.38 1.00
CA THR A 202 -14.31 -0.82 2.40
C THR A 202 -12.87 -0.99 2.89
N PRO A 203 -12.63 -0.89 4.20
CA PRO A 203 -11.36 -1.25 4.80
C PRO A 203 -10.97 -2.70 4.49
N LEU A 204 -9.67 -2.97 4.41
CA LEU A 204 -9.12 -4.31 4.10
C LEU A 204 -9.69 -5.41 5.00
N GLU A 205 -9.81 -5.17 6.30
CA GLU A 205 -10.38 -6.14 7.27
C GLU A 205 -11.84 -6.50 6.99
N VAL A 206 -12.58 -5.65 6.31
CA VAL A 206 -13.95 -5.94 5.87
C VAL A 206 -13.94 -6.80 4.61
N ALA A 207 -13.09 -6.45 3.65
CA ALA A 207 -12.93 -7.22 2.41
C ALA A 207 -12.46 -8.66 2.69
N LEU A 208 -11.55 -8.87 3.65
CA LEU A 208 -11.07 -10.19 4.08
C LEU A 208 -12.14 -11.09 4.73
N LYS A 209 -13.27 -10.54 5.16
CA LYS A 209 -14.39 -11.31 5.72
C LYS A 209 -15.40 -11.79 4.69
N VAL A 210 -15.29 -11.39 3.44
CA VAL A 210 -16.18 -11.83 2.37
C VAL A 210 -15.93 -13.31 2.08
N SER A 211 -16.96 -14.14 2.20
CA SER A 211 -16.83 -15.57 1.91
C SER A 211 -16.65 -15.84 0.42
N GLY A 212 -15.79 -16.80 0.06
CA GLY A 212 -15.63 -17.27 -1.32
C GLY A 212 -14.73 -16.38 -2.21
N TYR A 213 -14.15 -15.32 -1.71
CA TYR A 213 -13.28 -14.44 -2.51
C TYR A 213 -12.09 -15.17 -3.14
N GLY A 214 -11.60 -16.24 -2.49
CA GLY A 214 -10.43 -16.98 -2.98
C GLY A 214 -10.59 -17.50 -4.41
N GLY A 215 -11.80 -17.91 -4.81
CA GLY A 215 -12.10 -18.33 -6.18
C GLY A 215 -12.12 -17.21 -7.21
N LEU A 216 -12.09 -15.94 -6.77
CA LEU A 216 -12.14 -14.76 -7.64
C LEU A 216 -10.77 -14.11 -7.85
N MET A 217 -9.76 -14.53 -7.07
CA MET A 217 -8.49 -13.79 -7.00
C MET A 217 -7.63 -13.89 -8.25
N ASP A 218 -7.79 -14.94 -9.09
CA ASP A 218 -6.99 -15.05 -10.32
C ASP A 218 -7.28 -13.91 -11.28
N GLU A 219 -8.54 -13.69 -11.58
CA GLU A 219 -8.99 -12.61 -12.48
C GLU A 219 -8.82 -11.23 -11.84
N ILE A 220 -9.12 -11.08 -10.55
CA ILE A 220 -8.94 -9.79 -9.85
C ILE A 220 -7.46 -9.39 -9.83
N SER A 221 -6.57 -10.31 -9.47
CA SER A 221 -5.13 -10.04 -9.47
C SER A 221 -4.57 -9.75 -10.85
N TYR A 222 -5.13 -10.38 -11.89
CA TYR A 222 -4.77 -10.08 -13.27
C TYR A 222 -5.17 -8.66 -13.66
N ILE A 223 -6.44 -8.27 -13.42
CA ILE A 223 -6.96 -6.92 -13.71
C ILE A 223 -6.10 -5.86 -13.02
N VAL A 224 -5.86 -6.04 -11.73
CA VAL A 224 -5.10 -5.06 -10.93
C VAL A 224 -3.68 -4.90 -11.45
N ARG A 225 -2.98 -6.00 -11.79
CA ARG A 225 -1.64 -5.92 -12.39
C ARG A 225 -1.65 -5.21 -13.74
N CYS A 226 -2.63 -5.48 -14.59
CA CYS A 226 -2.75 -4.79 -15.87
C CYS A 226 -3.00 -3.28 -15.69
N ALA A 227 -3.85 -2.90 -14.74
CA ALA A 227 -4.12 -1.50 -14.42
C ALA A 227 -2.86 -0.79 -13.87
N GLU A 228 -2.03 -1.47 -13.05
CA GLU A 228 -0.75 -0.92 -12.57
C GLU A 228 0.28 -0.70 -13.70
N GLN A 229 0.28 -1.55 -14.72
CA GLN A 229 1.22 -1.48 -15.84
C GLN A 229 0.83 -0.43 -16.89
N ALA A 230 -0.42 -0.01 -16.92
CA ALA A 230 -0.92 1.00 -17.84
C ALA A 230 -0.58 2.44 -17.40
N GLN A 231 0.03 2.60 -16.22
CA GLN A 231 0.45 3.85 -15.60
C GLN A 231 1.96 4.04 -15.78
#